data_4452ab6ab2141add16b556c096c7de72
#
_entry.id   4452ab6ab2141add16b556c096c7de72
#
_cell.length_a   1.000
_cell.length_b   1.000
_cell.length_c   1.000
_cell.angle_alpha   90.00
_cell.angle_beta   90.00
_cell.angle_gamma   90.00
#
_symmetry.space_group_name_H-M   'P 1'
#
loop_
_entity.id
_entity.type
_entity.pdbx_description
1 polymer ?
#
loop_
_entity_poly.entity_id
_entity_poly.type
_entity_poly.pdbx_seq_one_letter_code
_entity_poly.pdbx_strand_id
1 'polypeptide(L)'
;VSIRLPSRYEDLDEEYRSKLRPVPRLNALIQRAYASMQVSGGIRFLPIFGQSGCGKTCAACELSTHIPSSHLELLTDEQLTLPTDELTGHLCRRIDLFSQRDLFIWVIDQYEEKVRSSEAIPTEFIEKLSLLDRGPLRDQPMIFLWLTTDRQFQKSLTSATSRNTRILLEPDFELVGLPRDEWPEIIEETFSFHNEGKELADFDVLTSDTESTCRVASTIGDAIEQIGSRIGEPLYRLQDLSEFHVILLWPVVDGTGIERVKSFANSAAGYTLNWSAWYNRLNNEDRKQLPLRSYNQARLYFDFRVIPVPVADLHSICRRLDDDDYIPAPSYLNQFAKTHYYSVLSGASDERSFGSLFARDSKRAQEGRKWYEEATSSPTAVAKRLAKCLTELGYPSEYETEIRSASSRVVADVMSTRSGVHQKHVLTELKLYSPANTTPATVRNEIRKTLRKYAQLAGYIDRQ
;
A
#
# COMPACT_ATOMS: atom_id res chain seq x y z
N VAL A 1 -3.07 -8.63 -3.33
CA VAL A 1 -2.59 -7.25 -3.04
C VAL A 1 -1.09 -7.33 -2.88
N SER A 2 -0.35 -6.70 -3.80
CA SER A 2 1.11 -6.61 -3.71
C SER A 2 1.43 -5.60 -2.60
N ILE A 3 1.97 -6.08 -1.48
CA ILE A 3 2.44 -5.22 -0.39
C ILE A 3 3.86 -4.78 -0.73
N ARG A 4 4.14 -3.49 -0.59
CA ARG A 4 5.43 -2.89 -0.91
C ARG A 4 6.00 -2.14 0.28
N LEU A 5 7.22 -2.45 0.64
CA LEU A 5 8.04 -1.65 1.56
C LEU A 5 9.41 -1.45 0.92
N PRO A 6 9.55 -0.44 0.05
CA PRO A 6 10.78 -0.21 -0.69
C PRO A 6 11.95 0.11 0.23
N SER A 7 13.09 -0.57 0.03
CA SER A 7 14.35 -0.31 0.75
C SER A 7 15.37 0.45 -0.10
N ARG A 8 15.13 0.59 -1.41
CA ARG A 8 16.03 1.25 -2.37
C ARG A 8 15.36 2.48 -2.98
N TYR A 9 16.15 3.47 -3.34
CA TYR A 9 15.68 4.70 -3.97
C TYR A 9 14.94 4.44 -5.29
N GLU A 10 15.43 3.52 -6.10
CA GLU A 10 14.88 3.17 -7.41
C GLU A 10 13.47 2.57 -7.30
N ASP A 11 13.18 1.89 -6.19
CA ASP A 11 11.89 1.22 -5.94
C ASP A 11 10.83 2.16 -5.33
N LEU A 12 11.23 3.38 -4.93
CA LEU A 12 10.32 4.41 -4.42
C LEU A 12 9.51 5.02 -5.57
N ASP A 13 8.24 5.27 -5.35
CA ASP A 13 7.39 5.99 -6.29
C ASP A 13 7.87 7.45 -6.44
N GLU A 14 7.83 8.00 -7.67
CA GLU A 14 8.35 9.35 -7.96
C GLU A 14 7.72 10.44 -7.07
N GLU A 15 6.40 10.33 -6.83
CA GLU A 15 5.70 11.28 -5.95
C GLU A 15 6.19 11.22 -4.50
N TYR A 16 6.68 10.05 -4.05
CA TYR A 16 7.22 9.90 -2.70
C TYR A 16 8.64 10.42 -2.58
N ARG A 17 9.46 10.31 -3.63
CA ARG A 17 10.85 10.79 -3.64
C ARG A 17 10.94 12.26 -3.23
N SER A 18 10.05 13.10 -3.77
CA SER A 18 9.98 14.53 -3.43
C SER A 18 9.64 14.83 -1.96
N LYS A 19 9.15 13.84 -1.20
CA LYS A 19 8.80 13.95 0.23
C LYS A 19 9.91 13.45 1.15
N LEU A 20 11.01 12.92 0.60
CA LEU A 20 12.13 12.42 1.39
C LEU A 20 12.75 13.57 2.21
N ARG A 21 13.09 13.26 3.46
CA ARG A 21 13.67 14.25 4.39
C ARG A 21 15.10 14.57 4.00
N PRO A 22 15.51 15.86 4.02
CA PRO A 22 16.88 16.24 3.72
C PRO A 22 17.85 15.74 4.81
N VAL A 23 19.07 15.39 4.41
CA VAL A 23 20.16 15.14 5.37
C VAL A 23 20.83 16.47 5.68
N PRO A 24 20.67 17.04 6.90
CA PRO A 24 21.02 18.44 7.20
C PRO A 24 22.49 18.76 6.94
N ARG A 25 23.40 17.85 7.29
CA ARG A 25 24.85 18.05 7.11
C ARG A 25 25.23 18.16 5.64
N LEU A 26 24.71 17.28 4.79
CA LEU A 26 24.97 17.30 3.35
C LEU A 26 24.39 18.58 2.72
N ASN A 27 23.12 18.88 3.00
CA ASN A 27 22.46 20.07 2.46
C ASN A 27 23.20 21.35 2.85
N ALA A 28 23.61 21.51 4.12
CA ALA A 28 24.34 22.67 4.58
C ALA A 28 25.73 22.80 3.92
N LEU A 29 26.41 21.67 3.66
CA LEU A 29 27.68 21.66 2.95
C LEU A 29 27.51 22.13 1.50
N ILE A 30 26.56 21.58 0.78
CA ILE A 30 26.27 21.92 -0.61
C ILE A 30 25.82 23.37 -0.75
N GLN A 31 24.93 23.86 0.12
CA GLN A 31 24.49 25.27 0.11
C GLN A 31 25.65 26.25 0.35
N ARG A 32 26.53 25.94 1.30
CA ARG A 32 27.75 26.79 1.55
C ARG A 32 28.68 26.76 0.35
N ALA A 33 28.89 25.59 -0.25
CA ALA A 33 29.69 25.46 -1.45
C ALA A 33 29.10 26.28 -2.60
N TYR A 34 27.82 26.18 -2.83
CA TYR A 34 27.10 26.93 -3.86
C TYR A 34 27.21 28.45 -3.66
N ALA A 35 26.99 28.93 -2.44
CA ALA A 35 27.15 30.35 -2.12
C ALA A 35 28.59 30.86 -2.41
N SER A 36 29.62 30.05 -2.10
CA SER A 36 31.00 30.37 -2.44
C SER A 36 31.24 30.39 -3.94
N MET A 37 30.64 29.44 -4.69
CA MET A 37 30.78 29.31 -6.13
C MET A 37 30.09 30.44 -6.90
N GLN A 38 29.03 31.03 -6.36
CA GLN A 38 28.40 32.23 -6.94
C GLN A 38 29.35 33.41 -7.05
N VAL A 39 30.39 33.46 -6.20
CA VAL A 39 31.42 34.54 -6.19
C VAL A 39 32.68 34.10 -6.95
N SER A 40 33.13 32.86 -6.72
CA SER A 40 34.45 32.42 -7.23
C SER A 40 34.34 31.51 -8.47
N GLY A 41 33.15 31.11 -8.88
CA GLY A 41 32.95 30.12 -9.93
C GLY A 41 33.58 28.77 -9.59
N GLY A 42 33.67 27.93 -10.59
CA GLY A 42 34.44 26.70 -10.56
C GLY A 42 33.64 25.45 -10.24
N ILE A 43 34.34 24.34 -10.29
CA ILE A 43 33.84 23.01 -10.03
C ILE A 43 34.21 22.59 -8.62
N ARG A 44 33.30 21.80 -7.98
CA ARG A 44 33.60 21.16 -6.70
C ARG A 44 33.34 19.65 -6.80
N PHE A 45 34.09 18.94 -5.96
CA PHE A 45 34.04 17.50 -5.88
C PHE A 45 33.89 17.06 -4.43
N LEU A 46 32.99 16.10 -4.17
CA LEU A 46 32.73 15.53 -2.85
C LEU A 46 32.65 14.00 -2.92
N PRO A 47 33.69 13.30 -2.44
CA PRO A 47 33.60 11.84 -2.25
C PRO A 47 32.82 11.53 -0.98
N ILE A 48 31.67 10.88 -1.11
CA ILE A 48 30.76 10.59 0.00
C ILE A 48 30.87 9.12 0.37
N PHE A 49 31.43 8.82 1.53
CA PHE A 49 31.35 7.50 2.12
C PHE A 49 30.06 7.34 2.93
N GLY A 50 29.48 6.16 2.91
CA GLY A 50 28.39 5.77 3.82
C GLY A 50 28.11 4.28 3.72
N GLN A 51 27.64 3.68 4.79
CA GLN A 51 27.29 2.26 4.81
C GLN A 51 26.17 1.95 3.81
N SER A 52 26.12 0.71 3.30
CA SER A 52 24.99 0.27 2.49
C SER A 52 23.69 0.41 3.27
N GLY A 53 22.65 0.94 2.63
CA GLY A 53 21.34 1.15 3.27
C GLY A 53 21.25 2.39 4.19
N CYS A 54 22.29 3.24 4.31
CA CYS A 54 22.19 4.46 5.11
C CYS A 54 21.45 5.62 4.42
N GLY A 55 20.98 5.46 3.18
CA GLY A 55 20.25 6.47 2.43
C GLY A 55 21.10 7.41 1.58
N LYS A 56 22.34 7.02 1.18
CA LYS A 56 23.22 7.85 0.32
C LYS A 56 22.54 8.30 -0.95
N THR A 57 22.01 7.36 -1.71
CA THR A 57 21.34 7.63 -2.99
C THR A 57 20.14 8.56 -2.81
N CYS A 58 19.29 8.30 -1.79
CA CYS A 58 18.18 9.18 -1.44
C CYS A 58 18.65 10.60 -1.14
N ALA A 59 19.66 10.75 -0.26
CA ALA A 59 20.17 12.04 0.15
C ALA A 59 20.82 12.82 -1.00
N ALA A 60 21.53 12.13 -1.90
CA ALA A 60 22.18 12.76 -3.04
C ALA A 60 21.18 13.11 -4.14
N CYS A 61 20.29 12.19 -4.53
CA CYS A 61 19.36 12.39 -5.63
C CYS A 61 18.25 13.41 -5.32
N GLU A 62 17.91 13.63 -4.06
CA GLU A 62 16.89 14.62 -3.68
C GLU A 62 17.45 15.99 -3.28
N LEU A 63 18.74 16.24 -3.48
CA LEU A 63 19.33 17.56 -3.18
C LEU A 63 18.65 18.70 -3.93
N SER A 64 18.28 18.50 -5.20
CA SER A 64 17.61 19.51 -6.00
C SER A 64 16.20 19.86 -5.48
N THR A 65 15.55 18.94 -4.80
CA THR A 65 14.25 19.18 -4.14
C THR A 65 14.40 20.17 -2.96
N HIS A 66 15.56 20.16 -2.30
CA HIS A 66 15.81 20.94 -1.09
C HIS A 66 16.69 22.19 -1.31
N ILE A 67 17.31 22.32 -2.46
CA ILE A 67 18.18 23.45 -2.79
C ILE A 67 17.58 24.22 -3.98
N PRO A 68 17.01 25.41 -3.76
CA PRO A 68 16.44 26.22 -4.84
C PRO A 68 17.47 26.52 -5.93
N SER A 69 17.00 26.60 -7.18
CA SER A 69 17.86 26.85 -8.36
C SER A 69 19.01 25.86 -8.50
N SER A 70 18.72 24.59 -8.25
CA SER A 70 19.67 23.50 -8.52
C SER A 70 19.05 22.44 -9.42
N HIS A 71 19.89 21.81 -10.23
CA HIS A 71 19.54 20.73 -11.14
C HIS A 71 20.43 19.54 -10.85
N LEU A 72 19.85 18.33 -10.90
CA LEU A 72 20.57 17.12 -10.57
C LEU A 72 20.45 16.09 -11.71
N GLU A 73 21.57 15.45 -12.03
CA GLU A 73 21.65 14.36 -12.98
C GLU A 73 22.61 13.28 -12.50
N LEU A 74 22.30 12.05 -12.89
CA LEU A 74 23.20 10.91 -12.68
C LEU A 74 24.19 10.81 -13.84
N LEU A 75 25.46 10.60 -13.54
CA LEU A 75 26.47 10.25 -14.52
C LEU A 75 26.60 8.73 -14.64
N THR A 76 26.52 8.25 -15.87
CA THR A 76 26.71 6.81 -16.18
C THR A 76 28.21 6.48 -16.29
N ASP A 77 28.54 5.19 -16.17
CA ASP A 77 29.91 4.68 -16.32
C ASP A 77 30.50 5.05 -17.67
N GLU A 78 29.70 5.01 -18.74
CA GLU A 78 30.12 5.40 -20.09
C GLU A 78 30.54 6.85 -20.14
N GLN A 79 29.79 7.73 -19.46
CA GLN A 79 30.10 9.17 -19.43
C GLN A 79 31.39 9.47 -18.63
N LEU A 80 31.69 8.69 -17.59
CA LEU A 80 32.93 8.86 -16.82
C LEU A 80 34.19 8.54 -17.65
N THR A 81 34.06 7.65 -18.64
CA THR A 81 35.18 7.23 -19.50
C THR A 81 35.34 8.09 -20.73
N LEU A 82 34.40 8.98 -21.05
CA LEU A 82 34.47 9.86 -22.22
C LEU A 82 35.77 10.68 -22.25
N PRO A 83 36.35 10.95 -23.43
CA PRO A 83 37.41 11.97 -23.60
C PRO A 83 36.95 13.33 -23.03
N THR A 84 37.89 14.14 -22.60
CA THR A 84 37.61 15.46 -21.95
C THR A 84 36.70 16.34 -22.83
N ASP A 85 36.94 16.40 -24.12
CA ASP A 85 36.18 17.25 -25.07
C ASP A 85 34.72 16.75 -25.21
N GLU A 86 34.53 15.43 -25.27
CA GLU A 86 33.20 14.81 -25.38
C GLU A 86 32.43 14.98 -24.07
N LEU A 87 33.08 14.78 -22.92
CA LEU A 87 32.49 15.03 -21.60
C LEU A 87 32.09 16.52 -21.47
N THR A 88 32.97 17.44 -21.87
CA THR A 88 32.69 18.89 -21.89
C THR A 88 31.45 19.17 -22.73
N GLY A 89 31.39 18.64 -23.94
CA GLY A 89 30.25 18.81 -24.84
C GLY A 89 28.95 18.21 -24.28
N HIS A 90 29.06 17.11 -23.53
CA HIS A 90 27.90 16.52 -22.84
C HIS A 90 27.39 17.45 -21.73
N LEU A 91 28.26 17.89 -20.84
CA LEU A 91 27.91 18.78 -19.73
C LEU A 91 27.34 20.12 -20.24
N CYS A 92 27.97 20.76 -21.24
CA CYS A 92 27.48 22.00 -21.84
C CYS A 92 26.05 21.86 -22.37
N ARG A 93 25.76 20.80 -23.14
CA ARG A 93 24.41 20.58 -23.69
C ARG A 93 23.34 20.45 -22.63
N ARG A 94 23.66 19.91 -21.46
CA ARG A 94 22.71 19.80 -20.34
C ARG A 94 22.52 21.14 -19.64
N ILE A 95 23.61 21.85 -19.42
CA ILE A 95 23.63 23.17 -18.75
C ILE A 95 22.88 24.22 -19.58
N ASP A 96 23.04 24.21 -20.90
CA ASP A 96 22.42 25.19 -21.81
C ASP A 96 20.86 25.17 -21.78
N LEU A 97 20.27 24.13 -21.16
CA LEU A 97 18.82 24.05 -20.97
C LEU A 97 18.32 24.91 -19.80
N PHE A 98 19.22 25.45 -18.96
CA PHE A 98 18.89 26.11 -17.70
C PHE A 98 19.63 27.46 -17.57
N SER A 99 19.43 28.14 -16.43
CA SER A 99 20.12 29.38 -16.16
C SER A 99 21.62 29.17 -15.86
N GLN A 100 22.50 30.00 -16.41
CA GLN A 100 23.93 29.92 -16.18
C GLN A 100 24.37 30.11 -14.70
N ARG A 101 23.46 30.56 -13.84
CA ARG A 101 23.77 30.76 -12.42
C ARG A 101 23.24 29.65 -11.54
N ASP A 102 22.48 28.72 -12.11
CA ASP A 102 21.92 27.58 -11.36
C ASP A 102 23.04 26.58 -11.00
N LEU A 103 22.86 25.91 -9.87
CA LEU A 103 23.79 24.87 -9.44
C LEU A 103 23.50 23.56 -10.19
N PHE A 104 24.53 22.97 -10.80
CA PHE A 104 24.43 21.62 -11.35
C PHE A 104 25.08 20.61 -10.43
N ILE A 105 24.31 19.61 -10.03
CA ILE A 105 24.76 18.52 -9.18
C ILE A 105 24.81 17.25 -10.01
N TRP A 106 26.01 16.68 -10.14
CA TRP A 106 26.25 15.44 -10.86
C TRP A 106 26.53 14.32 -9.87
N VAL A 107 25.70 13.28 -9.88
CA VAL A 107 25.83 12.16 -8.93
C VAL A 107 26.41 10.94 -9.66
N ILE A 108 27.43 10.34 -9.07
CA ILE A 108 28.05 9.09 -9.50
C ILE A 108 27.72 8.06 -8.42
N ASP A 109 26.91 7.07 -8.76
CA ASP A 109 26.46 6.02 -7.85
C ASP A 109 26.73 4.63 -8.44
N GLN A 110 26.83 3.61 -7.57
CA GLN A 110 26.99 2.19 -7.93
C GLN A 110 28.22 1.85 -8.80
N TYR A 111 29.21 2.74 -8.85
CA TYR A 111 30.39 2.55 -9.70
C TYR A 111 31.35 1.45 -9.18
N GLU A 112 31.42 1.23 -7.88
CA GLU A 112 32.38 0.32 -7.25
C GLU A 112 32.23 -1.15 -7.66
N GLU A 113 30.99 -1.58 -7.91
CA GLU A 113 30.69 -2.96 -8.28
C GLU A 113 31.26 -3.34 -9.64
N LYS A 114 31.38 -2.34 -10.55
CA LYS A 114 31.86 -2.54 -11.91
C LYS A 114 33.37 -2.29 -12.07
N VAL A 115 34.00 -1.55 -11.16
CA VAL A 115 35.38 -1.05 -11.31
C VAL A 115 36.43 -1.90 -10.58
N ARG A 116 36.09 -3.00 -10.00
CA ARG A 116 37.07 -3.91 -9.36
C ARG A 116 38.27 -4.30 -10.27
N SER A 117 38.23 -3.94 -11.55
CA SER A 117 39.28 -4.25 -12.54
C SER A 117 40.06 -3.08 -13.08
N SER A 118 39.77 -1.81 -12.76
CA SER A 118 40.56 -0.67 -13.29
C SER A 118 40.78 0.43 -12.23
N GLU A 119 41.94 0.38 -11.56
CA GLU A 119 42.40 1.41 -10.61
C GLU A 119 42.61 2.80 -11.26
N ALA A 120 42.63 2.87 -12.59
CA ALA A 120 42.96 4.08 -13.35
C ALA A 120 41.80 5.10 -13.49
N ILE A 121 40.56 4.65 -13.54
CA ILE A 121 39.41 5.52 -13.87
C ILE A 121 39.15 6.65 -12.87
N PRO A 122 39.18 6.44 -11.53
CA PRO A 122 38.98 7.53 -10.58
C PRO A 122 39.96 8.69 -10.77
N THR A 123 41.24 8.39 -10.96
CA THR A 123 42.28 9.37 -11.17
C THR A 123 42.09 10.16 -12.46
N GLU A 124 41.83 9.47 -13.56
CA GLU A 124 41.59 10.10 -14.87
C GLU A 124 40.36 11.01 -14.86
N PHE A 125 39.27 10.60 -14.23
CA PHE A 125 38.06 11.43 -14.15
C PHE A 125 38.32 12.70 -13.31
N ILE A 126 38.98 12.59 -12.18
CA ILE A 126 39.33 13.75 -11.32
C ILE A 126 40.31 14.70 -12.03
N GLU A 127 41.23 14.16 -12.81
CA GLU A 127 42.13 15.01 -13.66
C GLU A 127 41.31 15.77 -14.72
N LYS A 128 40.30 15.13 -15.34
CA LYS A 128 39.35 15.80 -16.25
C LYS A 128 38.61 16.95 -15.54
N LEU A 129 38.07 16.72 -14.32
CA LEU A 129 37.39 17.77 -13.52
C LEU A 129 38.33 18.95 -13.27
N SER A 130 39.62 18.69 -12.99
CA SER A 130 40.63 19.73 -12.78
C SER A 130 40.93 20.55 -14.06
N LEU A 131 40.81 19.95 -15.23
CA LEU A 131 40.92 20.64 -16.52
C LEU A 131 39.66 21.48 -16.80
N LEU A 132 38.50 20.94 -16.56
CA LEU A 132 37.20 21.62 -16.72
C LEU A 132 37.08 22.85 -15.81
N ASP A 133 37.61 22.79 -14.56
CA ASP A 133 37.63 23.92 -13.63
C ASP A 133 38.46 25.12 -14.17
N ARG A 134 39.35 24.92 -15.13
CA ARG A 134 40.14 25.94 -15.81
C ARG A 134 39.66 26.29 -17.21
N GLY A 135 38.68 25.52 -17.71
CA GLY A 135 38.17 25.59 -19.07
C GLY A 135 36.89 26.41 -19.20
N PRO A 136 36.08 26.11 -20.24
CA PRO A 136 34.83 26.82 -20.57
C PRO A 136 33.74 26.72 -19.50
N LEU A 137 33.82 25.77 -18.59
CA LEU A 137 32.82 25.53 -17.56
C LEU A 137 33.16 26.23 -16.22
N ARG A 138 34.23 27.05 -16.19
CA ARG A 138 34.72 27.73 -14.98
C ARG A 138 33.66 28.59 -14.30
N ASP A 139 32.84 29.28 -15.08
CA ASP A 139 31.85 30.23 -14.56
C ASP A 139 30.52 29.57 -14.19
N GLN A 140 30.40 28.27 -14.45
CA GLN A 140 29.23 27.51 -14.14
C GLN A 140 29.39 26.78 -12.81
N PRO A 141 28.52 27.03 -11.81
CA PRO A 141 28.57 26.29 -10.55
C PRO A 141 28.24 24.83 -10.73
N MET A 142 29.20 23.93 -10.51
CA MET A 142 28.98 22.46 -10.63
C MET A 142 29.56 21.72 -9.44
N ILE A 143 28.81 20.78 -8.90
CA ILE A 143 29.26 19.88 -7.82
C ILE A 143 29.14 18.45 -8.30
N PHE A 144 30.20 17.67 -8.22
CA PHE A 144 30.25 16.27 -8.48
C PHE A 144 30.27 15.50 -7.17
N LEU A 145 29.26 14.65 -6.94
CA LEU A 145 29.12 13.80 -5.77
C LEU A 145 29.45 12.36 -6.18
N TRP A 146 30.44 11.76 -5.55
CA TRP A 146 30.78 10.36 -5.77
C TRP A 146 30.43 9.53 -4.55
N LEU A 147 29.39 8.68 -4.68
CA LEU A 147 28.91 7.86 -3.60
C LEU A 147 29.73 6.56 -3.51
N THR A 148 30.14 6.18 -2.33
CA THR A 148 30.90 4.94 -2.10
C THR A 148 30.54 4.26 -0.79
N THR A 149 30.64 2.92 -0.75
CA THR A 149 30.56 2.10 0.45
C THR A 149 31.95 1.67 0.94
N ASP A 150 32.98 1.98 0.17
CA ASP A 150 34.36 1.62 0.48
C ASP A 150 35.18 2.86 0.94
N ARG A 151 35.64 2.82 2.19
CA ARG A 151 36.47 3.86 2.80
C ARG A 151 37.85 4.01 2.10
N GLN A 152 38.38 2.90 1.59
CA GLN A 152 39.65 2.91 0.86
C GLN A 152 39.48 3.62 -0.48
N PHE A 153 38.40 3.35 -1.17
CA PHE A 153 38.05 4.02 -2.42
C PHE A 153 37.83 5.52 -2.22
N GLN A 154 37.14 5.95 -1.16
CA GLN A 154 37.01 7.36 -0.80
C GLN A 154 38.39 8.04 -0.64
N LYS A 155 39.33 7.38 0.06
CA LYS A 155 40.70 7.89 0.20
C LYS A 155 41.44 8.01 -1.13
N SER A 156 41.25 7.06 -2.03
CA SER A 156 41.82 7.08 -3.39
C SER A 156 41.27 8.25 -4.19
N LEU A 157 39.97 8.51 -4.16
CA LEU A 157 39.31 9.66 -4.76
C LEU A 157 39.87 10.99 -4.19
N THR A 158 39.99 11.08 -2.88
CA THR A 158 40.56 12.24 -2.21
C THR A 158 42.02 12.47 -2.64
N SER A 159 42.81 11.41 -2.70
CA SER A 159 44.22 11.49 -3.09
C SER A 159 44.39 11.95 -4.54
N ALA A 160 43.50 11.56 -5.44
CA ALA A 160 43.49 11.99 -6.84
C ALA A 160 43.28 13.53 -6.98
N THR A 161 42.67 14.20 -6.00
CA THR A 161 42.50 15.66 -6.01
C THR A 161 43.79 16.43 -5.55
N SER A 162 44.85 15.74 -5.13
CA SER A 162 46.07 16.36 -4.54
C SER A 162 46.70 17.43 -5.44
N ARG A 163 46.59 17.33 -6.77
CA ARG A 163 47.08 18.33 -7.74
C ARG A 163 46.19 19.58 -7.86
N ASN A 164 44.92 19.47 -7.45
CA ASN A 164 43.97 20.58 -7.46
C ASN A 164 43.02 20.47 -6.24
N THR A 165 43.60 20.77 -5.08
CA THR A 165 42.86 20.71 -3.79
C THR A 165 41.70 21.69 -3.71
N ARG A 166 41.64 22.69 -4.60
CA ARG A 166 40.55 23.67 -4.67
C ARG A 166 39.21 23.05 -5.00
N ILE A 167 39.19 22.00 -5.80
CA ILE A 167 37.94 21.35 -6.19
C ILE A 167 37.34 20.51 -5.05
N LEU A 168 38.14 20.01 -4.11
CA LEU A 168 37.71 19.14 -3.03
C LEU A 168 36.96 19.93 -1.96
N LEU A 169 35.71 19.51 -1.67
CA LEU A 169 34.91 20.15 -0.60
C LEU A 169 35.29 19.64 0.79
N GLU A 170 35.26 18.33 0.97
CA GLU A 170 35.59 17.67 2.22
C GLU A 170 36.21 16.30 1.92
N PRO A 171 37.40 15.98 2.45
CA PRO A 171 38.17 14.80 2.04
C PRO A 171 37.60 13.46 2.57
N ASP A 172 36.92 13.51 3.72
CA ASP A 172 36.48 12.35 4.50
C ASP A 172 35.01 12.45 4.90
N PHE A 173 34.20 13.06 4.04
CA PHE A 173 32.78 13.23 4.31
C PHE A 173 32.09 11.86 4.47
N GLU A 174 31.50 11.67 5.64
CA GLU A 174 30.70 10.49 5.95
C GLU A 174 29.22 10.84 6.07
N LEU A 175 28.40 10.15 5.28
CA LEU A 175 26.96 10.23 5.36
C LEU A 175 26.45 9.13 6.29
N VAL A 176 26.04 9.52 7.47
CA VAL A 176 25.48 8.61 8.49
C VAL A 176 23.97 8.35 8.25
N GLY A 177 23.34 9.18 7.43
CA GLY A 177 21.89 9.15 7.19
C GLY A 177 21.13 10.04 8.17
N LEU A 178 19.82 9.80 8.26
CA LEU A 178 18.93 10.52 9.20
C LEU A 178 19.07 9.97 10.62
N PRO A 179 18.72 10.77 11.64
CA PRO A 179 18.73 10.34 13.05
C PRO A 179 17.90 9.05 13.25
N ARG A 180 18.43 8.15 14.08
CA ARG A 180 17.83 6.82 14.27
C ARG A 180 16.44 6.86 14.91
N ASP A 181 16.17 7.86 15.70
CA ASP A 181 14.86 8.12 16.34
C ASP A 181 13.77 8.53 15.35
N GLU A 182 14.16 9.03 14.16
CA GLU A 182 13.22 9.35 13.08
C GLU A 182 12.88 8.12 12.19
N TRP A 183 13.68 7.04 12.24
CA TRP A 183 13.48 5.88 11.35
C TRP A 183 12.11 5.23 11.48
N PRO A 184 11.53 5.03 12.68
CA PRO A 184 10.20 4.41 12.80
C PRO A 184 9.13 5.18 12.03
N GLU A 185 9.15 6.51 12.12
CA GLU A 185 8.20 7.38 11.43
C GLU A 185 8.40 7.33 9.90
N ILE A 186 9.65 7.39 9.44
CA ILE A 186 9.98 7.31 8.00
C ILE A 186 9.55 5.98 7.40
N ILE A 187 9.75 4.87 8.12
CA ILE A 187 9.35 3.52 7.67
C ILE A 187 7.83 3.43 7.59
N GLU A 188 7.10 3.96 8.58
CA GLU A 188 5.63 4.00 8.57
C GLU A 188 5.10 4.86 7.42
N GLU A 189 5.66 6.06 7.21
CA GLU A 189 5.31 6.95 6.10
C GLU A 189 5.57 6.29 4.74
N THR A 190 6.73 5.65 4.58
CA THR A 190 7.09 4.91 3.35
C THR A 190 6.11 3.79 3.09
N PHE A 191 5.81 3.00 4.12
CA PHE A 191 4.86 1.90 4.01
C PHE A 191 3.46 2.38 3.66
N SER A 192 2.96 3.36 4.39
CA SER A 192 1.60 3.90 4.20
C SER A 192 1.41 4.49 2.81
N PHE A 193 2.39 5.22 2.31
CA PHE A 193 2.33 5.82 0.97
C PHE A 193 2.22 4.74 -0.13
N HIS A 194 3.05 3.69 -0.07
CA HIS A 194 3.12 2.65 -1.11
C HIS A 194 2.01 1.58 -0.98
N ASN A 195 1.16 1.67 0.05
CA ASN A 195 0.09 0.70 0.33
C ASN A 195 -1.28 1.35 0.56
N GLU A 196 -1.58 2.45 -0.16
CA GLU A 196 -2.90 3.10 -0.14
C GLU A 196 -3.34 3.57 1.25
N GLY A 197 -2.42 4.07 2.07
CA GLY A 197 -2.70 4.57 3.41
C GLY A 197 -2.88 3.48 4.48
N LYS A 198 -2.49 2.22 4.19
CA LYS A 198 -2.45 1.16 5.21
C LYS A 198 -1.29 1.39 6.16
N GLU A 199 -1.45 0.97 7.41
CA GLU A 199 -0.44 1.08 8.45
C GLU A 199 0.30 -0.25 8.65
N LEU A 200 1.53 -0.21 9.15
CA LEU A 200 2.29 -1.42 9.53
C LEU A 200 1.53 -2.26 10.57
N ALA A 201 0.76 -1.62 11.43
CA ALA A 201 -0.09 -2.28 12.41
C ALA A 201 -1.17 -3.16 11.77
N ASP A 202 -1.61 -2.86 10.55
CA ASP A 202 -2.53 -3.71 9.79
C ASP A 202 -1.90 -5.06 9.44
N PHE A 203 -0.55 -5.14 9.47
CA PHE A 203 0.27 -6.31 9.17
C PHE A 203 0.97 -6.89 10.41
N ASP A 204 0.46 -6.59 11.60
CA ASP A 204 0.97 -7.05 12.89
C ASP A 204 2.38 -6.56 13.25
N VAL A 205 2.84 -5.50 12.61
CA VAL A 205 4.07 -4.81 13.00
C VAL A 205 3.66 -3.57 13.79
N LEU A 206 3.73 -3.66 15.11
CA LEU A 206 3.38 -2.56 15.99
C LEU A 206 4.50 -1.52 16.03
N THR A 207 4.19 -0.29 16.44
CA THR A 207 5.17 0.79 16.63
C THR A 207 6.33 0.34 17.52
N SER A 208 6.06 -0.40 18.61
CA SER A 208 7.09 -0.97 19.49
C SER A 208 8.03 -1.97 18.79
N ASP A 209 7.51 -2.72 17.80
CA ASP A 209 8.31 -3.65 17.00
C ASP A 209 9.21 -2.88 16.04
N THR A 210 8.68 -1.85 15.39
CA THR A 210 9.43 -0.96 14.50
C THR A 210 10.54 -0.25 15.27
N GLU A 211 10.23 0.34 16.43
CA GLU A 211 11.23 0.97 17.30
C GLU A 211 12.32 0.00 17.76
N SER A 212 11.93 -1.23 18.15
CA SER A 212 12.89 -2.25 18.59
C SER A 212 13.82 -2.69 17.44
N THR A 213 13.28 -2.84 16.23
CA THR A 213 14.04 -3.17 15.03
C THR A 213 15.00 -2.04 14.68
N CYS A 214 14.54 -0.79 14.67
CA CYS A 214 15.37 0.38 14.42
C CYS A 214 16.52 0.54 15.44
N ARG A 215 16.34 0.11 16.69
CA ARG A 215 17.40 0.17 17.71
C ARG A 215 18.56 -0.77 17.43
N VAL A 216 18.30 -1.96 16.86
CA VAL A 216 19.33 -2.99 16.62
C VAL A 216 19.87 -2.98 15.20
N ALA A 217 19.12 -2.49 14.24
CA ALA A 217 19.50 -2.39 12.84
C ALA A 217 20.73 -1.46 12.67
N SER A 218 21.62 -1.81 11.75
CA SER A 218 22.83 -1.04 11.45
C SER A 218 22.51 0.19 10.62
N THR A 219 21.55 0.12 9.71
CA THR A 219 21.08 1.19 8.83
C THR A 219 19.56 1.18 8.70
N ILE A 220 18.97 2.26 8.19
CA ILE A 220 17.53 2.33 7.92
C ILE A 220 17.11 1.29 6.87
N GLY A 221 17.95 1.04 5.85
CA GLY A 221 17.71 0.00 4.85
C GLY A 221 17.65 -1.39 5.48
N ASP A 222 18.57 -1.69 6.41
CA ASP A 222 18.56 -2.95 7.17
C ASP A 222 17.28 -3.07 8.03
N ALA A 223 16.83 -1.99 8.67
CA ALA A 223 15.57 -1.98 9.43
C ALA A 223 14.36 -2.25 8.51
N ILE A 224 14.31 -1.63 7.34
CA ILE A 224 13.25 -1.83 6.34
C ILE A 224 13.21 -3.29 5.88
N GLU A 225 14.37 -3.90 5.58
CA GLU A 225 14.45 -5.30 5.14
C GLU A 225 14.01 -6.27 6.24
N GLN A 226 14.39 -6.02 7.50
CA GLN A 226 13.95 -6.83 8.63
C GLN A 226 12.43 -6.74 8.86
N ILE A 227 11.85 -5.54 8.75
CA ILE A 227 10.41 -5.32 8.84
C ILE A 227 9.70 -5.96 7.65
N GLY A 228 10.20 -5.78 6.43
CA GLY A 228 9.68 -6.42 5.24
C GLY A 228 9.66 -7.95 5.34
N SER A 229 10.72 -8.56 5.90
CA SER A 229 10.77 -9.99 6.16
C SER A 229 9.71 -10.44 7.18
N ARG A 230 9.48 -9.66 8.24
CA ARG A 230 8.42 -9.96 9.23
C ARG A 230 7.02 -9.92 8.62
N ILE A 231 6.79 -9.02 7.67
CA ILE A 231 5.52 -8.95 6.91
C ILE A 231 5.44 -10.12 5.92
N GLY A 232 6.51 -10.39 5.19
CA GLY A 232 6.54 -11.37 4.10
C GLY A 232 6.46 -12.83 4.55
N GLU A 233 7.06 -13.18 5.69
CA GLU A 233 7.14 -14.56 6.18
C GLU A 233 5.75 -15.19 6.46
N PRO A 234 4.81 -14.52 7.13
CA PRO A 234 3.44 -14.99 7.24
C PRO A 234 2.72 -15.08 5.89
N LEU A 235 2.96 -14.11 4.99
CA LEU A 235 2.28 -14.01 3.70
C LEU A 235 2.58 -15.19 2.78
N TYR A 236 3.80 -15.70 2.81
CA TYR A 236 4.23 -16.82 1.96
C TYR A 236 3.46 -18.13 2.22
N ARG A 237 2.91 -18.31 3.43
CA ARG A 237 2.18 -19.52 3.85
C ARG A 237 0.68 -19.46 3.57
N LEU A 238 0.17 -18.33 3.10
CA LEU A 238 -1.26 -18.10 3.02
C LEU A 238 -1.81 -18.37 1.61
N GLN A 239 -3.02 -18.91 1.56
CA GLN A 239 -3.76 -18.99 0.33
C GLN A 239 -4.26 -17.60 -0.06
N ASP A 240 -3.98 -17.20 -1.29
CA ASP A 240 -4.51 -15.94 -1.82
C ASP A 240 -6.04 -16.03 -1.96
N LEU A 241 -6.74 -15.21 -1.18
CA LEU A 241 -8.18 -15.02 -1.26
C LEU A 241 -8.56 -13.65 -1.86
N SER A 242 -7.62 -12.95 -2.50
CA SER A 242 -7.87 -11.64 -3.10
C SER A 242 -8.94 -11.66 -4.20
N GLU A 243 -9.16 -12.83 -4.82
CA GLU A 243 -10.25 -13.03 -5.80
C GLU A 243 -11.64 -13.07 -5.16
N PHE A 244 -11.72 -13.19 -3.84
CA PHE A 244 -12.99 -13.34 -3.14
C PHE A 244 -13.41 -12.04 -2.46
N HIS A 245 -14.68 -11.71 -2.63
CA HIS A 245 -15.36 -10.63 -1.94
C HIS A 245 -16.45 -11.25 -1.05
N VAL A 246 -16.33 -11.10 0.25
CA VAL A 246 -17.26 -11.70 1.22
C VAL A 246 -18.28 -10.66 1.67
N ILE A 247 -19.55 -10.92 1.43
CA ILE A 247 -20.68 -10.09 1.85
C ILE A 247 -21.49 -10.82 2.93
N LEU A 248 -21.56 -10.24 4.11
CA LEU A 248 -22.51 -10.63 5.15
C LEU A 248 -23.82 -9.88 4.90
N LEU A 249 -24.79 -10.56 4.29
CA LEU A 249 -26.08 -9.98 3.95
C LEU A 249 -27.06 -10.17 5.09
N TRP A 250 -27.56 -9.06 5.63
CA TRP A 250 -28.44 -9.05 6.80
C TRP A 250 -29.81 -8.44 6.46
N PRO A 251 -30.84 -9.25 6.22
CA PRO A 251 -32.20 -8.76 6.08
C PRO A 251 -32.70 -8.12 7.38
N VAL A 252 -33.32 -6.96 7.28
CA VAL A 252 -33.81 -6.16 8.41
C VAL A 252 -35.24 -5.71 8.22
N VAL A 253 -36.04 -5.82 9.26
CA VAL A 253 -37.49 -5.54 9.20
C VAL A 253 -37.79 -4.07 9.48
N ASP A 254 -36.98 -3.40 10.30
CA ASP A 254 -37.21 -2.05 10.81
C ASP A 254 -35.95 -1.18 10.80
N GLY A 255 -36.12 0.11 11.09
CA GLY A 255 -35.02 1.07 11.14
C GLY A 255 -34.02 0.77 12.27
N THR A 256 -34.48 0.19 13.38
CA THR A 256 -33.60 -0.17 14.50
C THR A 256 -32.66 -1.32 14.06
N GLY A 257 -33.16 -2.29 13.32
CA GLY A 257 -32.32 -3.35 12.73
C GLY A 257 -31.29 -2.80 11.76
N ILE A 258 -31.68 -1.84 10.91
CA ILE A 258 -30.74 -1.16 9.99
C ILE A 258 -29.58 -0.53 10.77
N GLU A 259 -29.88 0.28 11.80
CA GLU A 259 -28.84 0.99 12.56
C GLU A 259 -27.95 0.03 13.37
N ARG A 260 -28.50 -1.06 13.90
CA ARG A 260 -27.71 -2.08 14.60
C ARG A 260 -26.67 -2.74 13.69
N VAL A 261 -27.03 -3.07 12.45
CA VAL A 261 -26.12 -3.68 11.49
C VAL A 261 -25.14 -2.65 10.95
N LYS A 262 -25.61 -1.45 10.58
CA LYS A 262 -24.76 -0.35 10.10
C LYS A 262 -23.69 0.11 11.11
N SER A 263 -23.95 -0.08 12.42
CA SER A 263 -22.98 0.30 13.46
C SER A 263 -21.64 -0.44 13.36
N PHE A 264 -21.56 -1.49 12.55
CA PHE A 264 -20.35 -2.27 12.28
C PHE A 264 -19.82 -2.10 10.85
N ALA A 265 -20.44 -1.25 10.05
CA ALA A 265 -20.08 -1.05 8.65
C ALA A 265 -19.85 0.42 8.32
N ASN A 266 -18.94 0.70 7.39
CA ASN A 266 -18.75 2.01 6.80
C ASN A 266 -19.61 2.11 5.53
N SER A 267 -20.81 2.67 5.64
CA SER A 267 -21.74 2.77 4.50
C SER A 267 -21.21 3.66 3.37
N ALA A 268 -20.44 4.72 3.68
CA ALA A 268 -19.85 5.62 2.68
C ALA A 268 -18.77 4.88 1.84
N ALA A 269 -18.11 3.88 2.42
CA ALA A 269 -17.13 3.03 1.73
C ALA A 269 -17.74 1.68 1.29
N GLY A 270 -19.00 1.67 0.81
CA GLY A 270 -19.64 0.47 0.30
C GLY A 270 -19.86 -0.62 1.34
N TYR A 271 -20.16 -0.24 2.58
CA TYR A 271 -20.41 -1.17 3.70
C TYR A 271 -19.21 -2.04 4.12
N THR A 272 -17.98 -1.59 3.87
CA THR A 272 -16.79 -2.25 4.42
C THR A 272 -16.89 -2.37 5.94
N LEU A 273 -16.39 -3.47 6.50
CA LEU A 273 -16.41 -3.68 7.95
C LEU A 273 -15.61 -2.58 8.64
N ASN A 274 -16.24 -1.93 9.62
CA ASN A 274 -15.54 -1.03 10.54
C ASN A 274 -14.83 -1.86 11.62
N TRP A 275 -13.57 -2.21 11.35
CA TRP A 275 -12.74 -3.07 12.18
C TRP A 275 -12.63 -2.56 13.62
N SER A 276 -12.33 -1.29 13.80
CA SER A 276 -12.16 -0.70 15.13
C SER A 276 -13.47 -0.75 15.92
N ALA A 277 -14.59 -0.35 15.31
CA ALA A 277 -15.89 -0.38 15.98
C ALA A 277 -16.32 -1.80 16.35
N TRP A 278 -16.01 -2.79 15.50
CA TRP A 278 -16.34 -4.18 15.76
C TRP A 278 -15.41 -4.81 16.79
N TYR A 279 -14.07 -4.71 16.61
CA TYR A 279 -13.08 -5.35 17.46
C TYR A 279 -13.12 -4.82 18.91
N ASN A 280 -13.30 -3.50 19.09
CA ASN A 280 -13.39 -2.89 20.41
C ASN A 280 -14.61 -3.35 21.21
N ARG A 281 -15.64 -3.87 20.56
CA ARG A 281 -16.84 -4.41 21.20
C ARG A 281 -16.74 -5.91 21.52
N LEU A 282 -15.66 -6.59 21.13
CA LEU A 282 -15.41 -7.99 21.49
C LEU A 282 -15.06 -8.10 22.98
N ASN A 283 -15.54 -9.16 23.64
CA ASN A 283 -15.11 -9.48 25.00
C ASN A 283 -13.70 -10.11 25.00
N ASN A 284 -13.11 -10.24 26.18
CA ASN A 284 -11.74 -10.76 26.32
C ASN A 284 -11.60 -12.22 25.85
N GLU A 285 -12.66 -13.04 25.98
CA GLU A 285 -12.66 -14.44 25.56
C GLU A 285 -12.69 -14.56 24.03
N ASP A 286 -13.52 -13.75 23.38
CA ASP A 286 -13.58 -13.68 21.92
C ASP A 286 -12.25 -13.19 21.31
N ARG A 287 -11.59 -12.22 21.96
CA ARG A 287 -10.26 -11.73 21.54
C ARG A 287 -9.17 -12.80 21.72
N LYS A 288 -9.27 -13.66 22.72
CA LYS A 288 -8.34 -14.79 22.91
C LYS A 288 -8.50 -15.85 21.81
N GLN A 289 -9.75 -16.14 21.43
CA GLN A 289 -10.05 -17.15 20.40
C GLN A 289 -9.64 -16.71 18.98
N LEU A 290 -9.64 -15.42 18.72
CA LEU A 290 -9.21 -14.85 17.45
C LEU A 290 -8.45 -13.56 17.75
N PRO A 291 -7.14 -13.63 17.98
CA PRO A 291 -6.30 -12.50 18.33
C PRO A 291 -6.26 -11.46 17.18
N LEU A 292 -5.97 -10.21 17.53
CA LEU A 292 -5.95 -9.08 16.59
C LEU A 292 -5.13 -9.39 15.32
N ARG A 293 -4.04 -10.10 15.47
CA ARG A 293 -3.21 -10.59 14.37
C ARG A 293 -4.02 -11.34 13.32
N SER A 294 -4.74 -12.37 13.70
CA SER A 294 -5.51 -13.19 12.75
C SER A 294 -6.64 -12.41 12.08
N TYR A 295 -7.26 -11.45 12.79
CA TYR A 295 -8.26 -10.57 12.21
C TYR A 295 -7.65 -9.59 11.20
N ASN A 296 -6.52 -8.99 11.52
CA ASN A 296 -5.84 -8.08 10.60
C ASN A 296 -5.38 -8.82 9.33
N GLN A 297 -4.83 -10.00 9.47
CA GLN A 297 -4.45 -10.82 8.32
C GLN A 297 -5.67 -11.17 7.45
N ALA A 298 -6.79 -11.59 8.05
CA ALA A 298 -8.01 -11.86 7.32
C ALA A 298 -8.55 -10.62 6.58
N ARG A 299 -8.47 -9.45 7.20
CA ARG A 299 -8.86 -8.17 6.57
C ARG A 299 -8.05 -7.85 5.32
N LEU A 300 -6.78 -8.26 5.25
CA LEU A 300 -5.88 -7.92 4.15
C LEU A 300 -6.11 -8.74 2.88
N TYR A 301 -6.63 -9.96 3.04
CA TYR A 301 -6.66 -10.93 1.95
C TYR A 301 -8.02 -11.12 1.31
N PHE A 302 -9.08 -10.61 1.92
CA PHE A 302 -10.38 -10.57 1.29
C PHE A 302 -11.18 -9.35 1.72
N ASP A 303 -11.95 -8.80 0.79
CA ASP A 303 -12.88 -7.71 1.07
C ASP A 303 -14.07 -8.27 1.86
N PHE A 304 -14.31 -7.71 3.05
CA PHE A 304 -15.41 -8.13 3.92
C PHE A 304 -16.38 -6.99 4.17
N ARG A 305 -17.64 -7.21 3.80
CA ARG A 305 -18.69 -6.19 3.91
C ARG A 305 -19.89 -6.70 4.68
N VAL A 306 -20.57 -5.79 5.40
CA VAL A 306 -21.74 -6.07 6.22
C VAL A 306 -22.88 -5.18 5.75
N ILE A 307 -23.85 -5.78 5.04
CA ILE A 307 -24.87 -5.02 4.35
C ILE A 307 -26.27 -5.31 4.94
N PRO A 308 -26.92 -4.33 5.57
CA PRO A 308 -28.33 -4.46 5.91
C PRO A 308 -29.20 -4.30 4.65
N VAL A 309 -30.16 -5.18 4.48
CA VAL A 309 -31.15 -5.10 3.39
C VAL A 309 -32.55 -5.07 3.97
N PRO A 310 -33.35 -4.03 3.68
CA PRO A 310 -34.74 -3.99 4.09
C PRO A 310 -35.53 -5.19 3.53
N VAL A 311 -36.26 -5.89 4.34
CA VAL A 311 -37.08 -7.06 3.88
C VAL A 311 -38.09 -6.69 2.80
N ALA A 312 -38.51 -5.42 2.74
CA ALA A 312 -39.31 -4.89 1.64
C ALA A 312 -38.64 -5.04 0.26
N ASP A 313 -37.29 -5.00 0.22
CA ASP A 313 -36.51 -5.17 -1.00
C ASP A 313 -36.31 -6.65 -1.35
N LEU A 314 -36.48 -7.56 -0.38
CA LEU A 314 -36.41 -9.01 -0.55
C LEU A 314 -37.79 -9.70 -0.67
N HIS A 315 -38.91 -8.95 -0.70
CA HIS A 315 -40.21 -9.49 -0.60
C HIS A 315 -40.54 -10.58 -1.65
N SER A 316 -40.12 -10.45 -2.90
CA SER A 316 -40.30 -11.46 -3.93
C SER A 316 -39.31 -12.61 -3.83
N ILE A 317 -38.14 -12.41 -3.22
CA ILE A 317 -37.18 -13.50 -2.96
C ILE A 317 -37.74 -14.42 -1.85
N CYS A 318 -38.35 -13.85 -0.83
CA CYS A 318 -38.91 -14.60 0.30
C CYS A 318 -40.31 -15.19 0.04
N ARG A 319 -40.92 -14.89 -1.12
CA ARG A 319 -42.26 -15.34 -1.46
C ARG A 319 -42.24 -16.72 -2.12
N ARG A 320 -43.20 -17.61 -1.76
CA ARG A 320 -43.36 -18.95 -2.35
C ARG A 320 -42.05 -19.74 -2.36
N LEU A 321 -41.43 -19.89 -1.22
CA LEU A 321 -40.16 -20.60 -1.08
C LEU A 321 -40.31 -22.13 -1.34
N ASP A 322 -41.50 -22.63 -1.29
CA ASP A 322 -41.91 -24.02 -1.67
C ASP A 322 -41.94 -24.26 -3.18
N ASP A 323 -41.99 -23.21 -4.00
CA ASP A 323 -42.02 -23.30 -5.46
C ASP A 323 -40.62 -23.07 -6.04
N ASP A 324 -39.93 -24.15 -6.31
CA ASP A 324 -38.57 -24.12 -6.84
C ASP A 324 -38.43 -23.44 -8.22
N ASP A 325 -39.50 -23.43 -9.01
CA ASP A 325 -39.51 -22.86 -10.36
C ASP A 325 -39.93 -21.39 -10.38
N TYR A 326 -40.38 -20.87 -9.25
CA TYR A 326 -40.75 -19.46 -9.17
C TYR A 326 -39.56 -18.54 -9.46
N ILE A 327 -39.73 -17.67 -10.45
CA ILE A 327 -38.83 -16.56 -10.79
C ILE A 327 -39.56 -15.24 -10.54
N PRO A 328 -38.96 -14.30 -9.79
CA PRO A 328 -39.54 -12.98 -9.61
C PRO A 328 -39.72 -12.23 -10.94
N ALA A 329 -40.77 -11.45 -11.04
CA ALA A 329 -41.09 -10.68 -12.24
C ALA A 329 -39.95 -9.71 -12.62
N PRO A 330 -39.75 -9.40 -13.92
CA PRO A 330 -38.72 -8.47 -14.37
C PRO A 330 -38.77 -7.07 -13.70
N SER A 331 -39.97 -6.60 -13.39
CA SER A 331 -40.16 -5.35 -12.65
C SER A 331 -39.59 -5.38 -11.24
N TYR A 332 -39.60 -6.54 -10.60
CA TYR A 332 -38.94 -6.73 -9.31
C TYR A 332 -37.43 -6.81 -9.47
N LEU A 333 -36.94 -7.57 -10.44
CA LEU A 333 -35.50 -7.68 -10.71
C LEU A 333 -34.88 -6.31 -10.95
N ASN A 334 -35.56 -5.45 -11.74
CA ASN A 334 -35.12 -4.07 -11.96
C ASN A 334 -35.09 -3.21 -10.69
N GLN A 335 -35.94 -3.52 -9.69
CA GLN A 335 -35.91 -2.83 -8.39
C GLN A 335 -34.80 -3.39 -7.49
N PHE A 336 -34.65 -4.71 -7.49
CA PHE A 336 -33.60 -5.38 -6.74
C PHE A 336 -32.19 -4.92 -7.19
N ALA A 337 -32.02 -4.68 -8.49
CA ALA A 337 -30.80 -4.10 -9.06
C ALA A 337 -30.46 -2.67 -8.57
N LYS A 338 -31.42 -2.00 -7.89
CA LYS A 338 -31.20 -0.67 -7.27
C LYS A 338 -30.85 -0.76 -5.78
N THR A 339 -30.81 -1.95 -5.19
CA THR A 339 -30.43 -2.15 -3.79
C THR A 339 -28.94 -1.90 -3.58
N HIS A 340 -28.56 -1.50 -2.37
CA HIS A 340 -27.16 -1.34 -1.99
C HIS A 340 -26.40 -2.67 -2.11
N TYR A 341 -27.04 -3.79 -1.75
CA TYR A 341 -26.45 -5.10 -1.92
C TYR A 341 -26.05 -5.39 -3.37
N TYR A 342 -26.96 -5.18 -4.30
CA TYR A 342 -26.66 -5.40 -5.72
C TYR A 342 -25.57 -4.44 -6.23
N SER A 343 -25.59 -3.17 -5.82
CA SER A 343 -24.57 -2.19 -6.18
C SER A 343 -23.18 -2.63 -5.71
N VAL A 344 -23.07 -3.17 -4.50
CA VAL A 344 -21.81 -3.74 -3.98
C VAL A 344 -21.44 -5.01 -4.73
N LEU A 345 -22.39 -5.94 -4.93
CA LEU A 345 -22.17 -7.19 -5.65
C LEU A 345 -21.71 -6.94 -7.08
N SER A 346 -22.26 -5.98 -7.78
CA SER A 346 -21.90 -5.65 -9.17
C SER A 346 -20.57 -4.90 -9.32
N GLY A 347 -19.94 -4.44 -8.23
CA GLY A 347 -18.75 -3.59 -8.26
C GLY A 347 -19.04 -2.12 -8.57
N ALA A 348 -20.30 -1.73 -8.74
CA ALA A 348 -20.69 -0.32 -8.97
C ALA A 348 -20.64 0.54 -7.70
N SER A 349 -20.13 0.01 -6.59
CA SER A 349 -20.06 0.67 -5.30
C SER A 349 -19.07 1.83 -5.23
N ASP A 350 -18.04 1.83 -6.08
CA ASP A 350 -17.01 2.85 -6.08
C ASP A 350 -17.46 4.17 -6.74
N GLU A 351 -18.52 4.09 -7.53
CA GLU A 351 -19.04 5.24 -8.29
C GLU A 351 -20.31 5.87 -7.67
N ARG A 352 -20.90 5.26 -6.63
CA ARG A 352 -22.18 5.70 -6.07
C ARG A 352 -22.07 6.10 -4.60
N SER A 353 -22.51 7.32 -4.30
CA SER A 353 -22.85 7.69 -2.94
C SER A 353 -24.05 6.86 -2.46
N PHE A 354 -23.82 5.98 -1.48
CA PHE A 354 -24.91 5.23 -0.86
C PHE A 354 -25.81 6.17 -0.06
N GLY A 355 -27.02 6.37 -0.52
CA GLY A 355 -28.04 7.12 0.20
C GLY A 355 -28.41 6.47 1.55
N SER A 356 -29.12 7.21 2.38
CA SER A 356 -29.61 6.66 3.65
C SER A 356 -30.61 5.53 3.41
N LEU A 357 -30.40 4.40 4.07
CA LEU A 357 -31.36 3.31 4.13
C LEU A 357 -32.45 3.68 5.14
N PHE A 358 -33.70 3.60 4.73
CA PHE A 358 -34.86 3.82 5.61
C PHE A 358 -35.78 2.60 5.60
N ALA A 359 -36.30 2.26 6.76
CA ALA A 359 -37.45 1.34 6.82
C ALA A 359 -38.67 2.04 6.26
N ARG A 360 -39.31 1.43 5.28
CA ARG A 360 -40.56 1.94 4.69
C ARG A 360 -41.76 1.28 5.33
N ASP A 361 -42.77 2.05 5.66
CA ASP A 361 -44.06 1.50 6.07
C ASP A 361 -45.02 1.56 4.88
N SER A 362 -44.90 0.58 4.00
CA SER A 362 -45.72 0.42 2.80
C SER A 362 -46.38 -0.96 2.82
N LYS A 363 -47.43 -1.16 2.02
CA LYS A 363 -48.08 -2.46 1.84
C LYS A 363 -47.03 -3.56 1.50
N ARG A 364 -46.08 -3.24 0.65
CA ARG A 364 -44.95 -4.12 0.29
C ARG A 364 -44.06 -4.45 1.50
N ALA A 365 -43.82 -3.51 2.37
CA ALA A 365 -43.03 -3.75 3.58
C ALA A 365 -43.78 -4.66 4.55
N GLN A 366 -45.08 -4.50 4.68
CA GLN A 366 -45.93 -5.38 5.51
C GLN A 366 -45.95 -6.79 4.96
N GLU A 367 -46.14 -6.94 3.64
CA GLU A 367 -46.07 -8.27 2.97
C GLU A 367 -44.67 -8.87 3.12
N GLY A 368 -43.62 -8.11 2.92
CA GLY A 368 -42.24 -8.57 3.10
C GLY A 368 -41.96 -9.08 4.51
N ARG A 369 -42.47 -8.39 5.55
CA ARG A 369 -42.35 -8.84 6.95
C ARG A 369 -43.03 -10.21 7.14
N LYS A 370 -44.22 -10.40 6.61
CA LYS A 370 -44.95 -11.66 6.72
C LYS A 370 -44.20 -12.84 6.08
N TRP A 371 -43.70 -12.66 4.86
CA TRP A 371 -42.95 -13.72 4.19
C TRP A 371 -41.56 -13.94 4.80
N TYR A 372 -40.97 -12.90 5.39
CA TYR A 372 -39.70 -13.03 6.05
C TYR A 372 -39.73 -13.90 7.31
N GLU A 373 -40.86 -13.95 8.04
CA GLU A 373 -41.05 -14.86 9.16
C GLU A 373 -40.94 -16.32 8.69
N GLU A 374 -41.55 -16.65 7.52
CA GLU A 374 -41.45 -17.97 6.91
C GLU A 374 -40.01 -18.22 6.39
N ALA A 375 -39.36 -17.21 5.81
CA ALA A 375 -38.03 -17.31 5.25
C ALA A 375 -36.96 -17.60 6.31
N THR A 376 -37.13 -17.16 7.55
CA THR A 376 -36.16 -17.44 8.64
C THR A 376 -36.07 -18.95 8.95
N SER A 377 -37.08 -19.75 8.60
CA SER A 377 -37.10 -21.19 8.76
C SER A 377 -36.51 -21.97 7.57
N SER A 378 -36.22 -21.27 6.46
CA SER A 378 -35.81 -21.91 5.21
C SER A 378 -34.65 -21.18 4.53
N PRO A 379 -33.50 -21.03 5.20
CA PRO A 379 -32.39 -20.24 4.68
C PRO A 379 -31.84 -20.76 3.34
N THR A 380 -31.75 -22.04 3.14
CA THR A 380 -31.32 -22.66 1.87
C THR A 380 -32.26 -22.32 0.71
N ALA A 381 -33.60 -22.31 0.92
CA ALA A 381 -34.54 -21.92 -0.12
C ALA A 381 -34.38 -20.42 -0.49
N VAL A 382 -34.11 -19.56 0.47
CA VAL A 382 -33.80 -18.14 0.21
C VAL A 382 -32.49 -17.99 -0.57
N ALA A 383 -31.43 -18.72 -0.20
CA ALA A 383 -30.18 -18.75 -0.92
C ALA A 383 -30.34 -19.20 -2.38
N LYS A 384 -31.06 -20.30 -2.60
CA LYS A 384 -31.38 -20.80 -3.93
C LYS A 384 -32.13 -19.76 -4.78
N ARG A 385 -33.11 -19.09 -4.19
CA ARG A 385 -33.90 -18.06 -4.87
C ARG A 385 -33.05 -16.83 -5.17
N LEU A 386 -32.17 -16.43 -4.25
CA LEU A 386 -31.25 -15.30 -4.44
C LEU A 386 -30.28 -15.61 -5.59
N ALA A 387 -29.72 -16.81 -5.64
CA ALA A 387 -28.81 -17.23 -6.71
C ALA A 387 -29.52 -17.18 -8.09
N LYS A 388 -30.78 -17.68 -8.20
CA LYS A 388 -31.55 -17.53 -9.43
C LYS A 388 -31.75 -16.07 -9.85
N CYS A 389 -32.12 -15.18 -8.92
CA CYS A 389 -32.31 -13.77 -9.22
C CYS A 389 -31.03 -13.10 -9.71
N LEU A 390 -29.88 -13.43 -9.14
CA LEU A 390 -28.59 -12.88 -9.55
C LEU A 390 -28.17 -13.39 -10.93
N THR A 391 -28.45 -14.66 -11.23
CA THR A 391 -28.21 -15.22 -12.57
C THR A 391 -29.07 -14.55 -13.63
N GLU A 392 -30.35 -14.30 -13.37
CA GLU A 392 -31.23 -13.53 -14.26
C GLU A 392 -30.76 -12.08 -14.47
N LEU A 393 -30.05 -11.52 -13.51
CA LEU A 393 -29.41 -10.19 -13.60
C LEU A 393 -28.03 -10.18 -14.24
N GLY A 394 -27.58 -11.33 -14.77
CA GLY A 394 -26.32 -11.45 -15.51
C GLY A 394 -25.10 -11.85 -14.68
N TYR A 395 -25.30 -12.26 -13.42
CA TYR A 395 -24.22 -12.77 -12.55
C TYR A 395 -24.43 -14.28 -12.33
N PRO A 396 -23.69 -15.17 -13.02
CA PRO A 396 -23.75 -16.60 -12.78
C PRO A 396 -23.58 -16.88 -11.30
N SER A 397 -24.59 -17.52 -10.70
CA SER A 397 -24.64 -17.70 -9.24
C SER A 397 -25.11 -19.10 -8.88
N GLU A 398 -24.48 -19.66 -7.86
CA GLU A 398 -24.78 -20.95 -7.28
C GLU A 398 -25.04 -20.80 -5.79
N TYR A 399 -25.90 -21.68 -5.21
CA TYR A 399 -26.17 -21.72 -3.78
C TYR A 399 -25.46 -22.89 -3.12
N GLU A 400 -25.20 -22.79 -1.82
CA GLU A 400 -24.48 -23.82 -1.03
C GLU A 400 -23.18 -24.30 -1.70
N THR A 401 -22.41 -23.35 -2.25
CA THR A 401 -21.18 -23.67 -2.99
C THR A 401 -20.03 -23.97 -2.04
N GLU A 402 -19.43 -25.14 -2.22
CA GLU A 402 -18.27 -25.56 -1.44
C GLU A 402 -16.97 -24.98 -2.02
N ILE A 403 -16.24 -24.23 -1.20
CA ILE A 403 -14.92 -23.69 -1.51
C ILE A 403 -13.89 -24.46 -0.68
N ARG A 404 -12.90 -25.02 -1.34
CA ARG A 404 -11.86 -25.85 -0.72
C ARG A 404 -10.50 -25.17 -0.78
N SER A 405 -9.75 -25.29 0.29
CA SER A 405 -8.33 -25.00 0.36
C SER A 405 -7.56 -26.27 0.75
N ALA A 406 -6.22 -26.17 0.76
CA ALA A 406 -5.38 -27.28 1.21
C ALA A 406 -5.68 -27.71 2.67
N SER A 407 -6.11 -26.78 3.51
CA SER A 407 -6.29 -26.98 4.95
C SER A 407 -7.75 -27.00 5.41
N SER A 408 -8.70 -26.47 4.62
CA SER A 408 -10.07 -26.26 5.06
C SER A 408 -11.08 -26.28 3.90
N ARG A 409 -12.36 -26.39 4.26
CA ARG A 409 -13.49 -26.22 3.35
C ARG A 409 -14.53 -25.31 3.98
N VAL A 410 -15.17 -24.51 3.15
CA VAL A 410 -16.23 -23.58 3.53
C VAL A 410 -17.37 -23.71 2.54
N VAL A 411 -18.59 -23.66 3.02
CA VAL A 411 -19.79 -23.59 2.17
C VAL A 411 -20.29 -22.14 2.23
N ALA A 412 -20.34 -21.44 1.11
CA ALA A 412 -20.97 -20.13 0.97
C ALA A 412 -22.46 -20.30 0.67
N ASP A 413 -23.33 -19.49 1.29
CA ASP A 413 -24.76 -19.57 1.03
C ASP A 413 -25.08 -19.27 -0.43
N VAL A 414 -24.43 -18.26 -1.02
CA VAL A 414 -24.47 -17.95 -2.46
C VAL A 414 -23.09 -17.54 -2.94
N MET A 415 -22.64 -18.11 -4.05
CA MET A 415 -21.46 -17.68 -4.78
C MET A 415 -21.87 -17.09 -6.13
N SER A 416 -21.46 -15.88 -6.43
CA SER A 416 -21.68 -15.18 -7.70
C SER A 416 -20.38 -14.86 -8.38
N THR A 417 -20.34 -14.96 -9.72
CA THR A 417 -19.14 -14.66 -10.51
C THR A 417 -19.30 -13.35 -11.25
N ARG A 418 -18.30 -12.47 -11.14
CA ARG A 418 -18.17 -11.22 -11.90
C ARG A 418 -17.27 -11.41 -13.11
N SER A 419 -17.54 -10.70 -14.20
CA SER A 419 -16.68 -10.67 -15.38
C SER A 419 -15.89 -9.36 -15.42
N GLY A 420 -14.58 -9.45 -15.70
CA GLY A 420 -13.74 -8.28 -15.97
C GLY A 420 -13.22 -7.49 -14.74
N VAL A 421 -13.37 -8.03 -13.53
CA VAL A 421 -12.87 -7.42 -12.26
C VAL A 421 -11.89 -8.32 -11.53
N HIS A 422 -11.00 -7.72 -10.73
CA HIS A 422 -10.00 -8.45 -9.94
C HIS A 422 -10.67 -9.43 -8.95
N GLN A 423 -11.71 -8.98 -8.24
CA GLN A 423 -12.48 -9.83 -7.32
C GLN A 423 -13.58 -10.56 -8.07
N LYS A 424 -13.22 -11.69 -8.68
CA LYS A 424 -14.10 -12.48 -9.55
C LYS A 424 -15.26 -13.13 -8.82
N HIS A 425 -15.08 -13.53 -7.55
CA HIS A 425 -16.05 -14.31 -6.80
C HIS A 425 -16.62 -13.49 -5.64
N VAL A 426 -17.94 -13.34 -5.62
CA VAL A 426 -18.68 -12.73 -4.52
C VAL A 426 -19.36 -13.81 -3.70
N LEU A 427 -18.93 -13.95 -2.46
CA LEU A 427 -19.46 -14.91 -1.50
C LEU A 427 -20.46 -14.20 -0.58
N THR A 428 -21.72 -14.51 -0.72
CA THR A 428 -22.78 -13.95 0.12
C THR A 428 -23.14 -14.93 1.23
N GLU A 429 -23.02 -14.48 2.47
CA GLU A 429 -23.45 -15.17 3.69
C GLU A 429 -24.77 -14.56 4.17
N LEU A 430 -25.83 -15.32 4.15
CA LEU A 430 -27.17 -14.89 4.55
C LEU A 430 -27.35 -15.01 6.06
N LYS A 431 -27.78 -13.94 6.73
CA LYS A 431 -28.07 -13.93 8.16
C LYS A 431 -29.53 -13.62 8.42
N LEU A 432 -30.35 -14.68 8.38
CA LEU A 432 -31.80 -14.59 8.55
C LEU A 432 -32.16 -14.69 10.03
N TYR A 433 -32.38 -13.55 10.67
CA TYR A 433 -32.73 -13.45 12.07
C TYR A 433 -34.06 -12.70 12.26
N SER A 434 -34.88 -13.14 13.19
CA SER A 434 -36.06 -12.37 13.61
C SER A 434 -35.62 -10.98 14.14
N PRO A 435 -36.51 -9.97 14.11
CA PRO A 435 -36.18 -8.62 14.61
C PRO A 435 -35.70 -8.63 16.07
N ALA A 436 -36.30 -9.46 16.92
CA ALA A 436 -35.91 -9.61 18.31
C ALA A 436 -34.47 -10.14 18.46
N ASN A 437 -34.05 -11.02 17.56
CA ASN A 437 -32.72 -11.65 17.58
C ASN A 437 -31.66 -10.84 16.81
N THR A 438 -32.02 -9.79 16.08
CA THR A 438 -31.10 -8.87 15.44
C THR A 438 -30.57 -7.85 16.47
N THR A 439 -29.77 -8.32 17.41
CA THR A 439 -29.13 -7.48 18.44
C THR A 439 -27.69 -7.12 18.04
N PRO A 440 -27.10 -6.04 18.58
CA PRO A 440 -25.69 -5.74 18.34
C PRO A 440 -24.75 -6.89 18.71
N ALA A 441 -25.09 -7.67 19.74
CA ALA A 441 -24.32 -8.85 20.15
C ALA A 441 -24.40 -9.97 19.11
N THR A 442 -25.57 -10.22 18.56
CA THR A 442 -25.78 -11.22 17.48
C THR A 442 -25.00 -10.82 16.23
N VAL A 443 -25.12 -9.56 15.79
CA VAL A 443 -24.39 -9.04 14.62
C VAL A 443 -22.88 -9.20 14.80
N ARG A 444 -22.36 -8.75 15.95
CA ARG A 444 -20.93 -8.88 16.30
C ARG A 444 -20.45 -10.35 16.22
N ASN A 445 -21.24 -11.27 16.79
CA ASN A 445 -20.88 -12.70 16.83
C ASN A 445 -20.92 -13.34 15.44
N GLU A 446 -21.88 -12.98 14.60
CA GLU A 446 -21.93 -13.50 13.22
C GLU A 446 -20.79 -12.96 12.36
N ILE A 447 -20.41 -11.70 12.53
CA ILE A 447 -19.19 -11.15 11.92
C ILE A 447 -17.98 -12.00 12.34
N ARG A 448 -17.82 -12.26 13.65
CA ARG A 448 -16.72 -13.08 14.19
C ARG A 448 -16.70 -14.49 13.58
N LYS A 449 -17.85 -15.18 13.56
CA LYS A 449 -17.97 -16.54 13.01
C LYS A 449 -17.59 -16.57 11.52
N THR A 450 -18.10 -15.61 10.75
CA THR A 450 -17.82 -15.53 9.32
C THR A 450 -16.35 -15.20 9.05
N LEU A 451 -15.77 -14.25 9.73
CA LEU A 451 -14.34 -13.95 9.64
C LEU A 451 -13.49 -15.16 9.99
N ARG A 452 -13.81 -15.87 11.09
CA ARG A 452 -13.09 -17.09 11.48
C ARG A 452 -13.19 -18.19 10.41
N LYS A 453 -14.37 -18.38 9.85
CA LYS A 453 -14.63 -19.33 8.76
C LYS A 453 -13.70 -19.09 7.55
N TYR A 454 -13.58 -17.84 7.10
CA TYR A 454 -12.73 -17.49 5.97
C TYR A 454 -11.25 -17.37 6.35
N ALA A 455 -10.92 -16.97 7.56
CA ALA A 455 -9.54 -17.00 8.06
C ALA A 455 -8.99 -18.44 8.14
N GLN A 456 -9.83 -19.42 8.49
CA GLN A 456 -9.46 -20.85 8.43
C GLN A 456 -9.30 -21.34 6.99
N LEU A 457 -10.15 -20.90 6.05
CA LEU A 457 -10.01 -21.21 4.63
C LEU A 457 -8.68 -20.69 4.08
N ALA A 458 -8.29 -19.47 4.45
CA ALA A 458 -7.04 -18.85 4.06
C ALA A 458 -5.79 -19.46 4.72
N GLY A 459 -5.95 -20.25 5.77
CA GLY A 459 -4.82 -20.83 6.52
C GLY A 459 -4.25 -19.92 7.61
N TYR A 460 -4.95 -18.83 7.99
CA TYR A 460 -4.52 -17.96 9.09
C TYR A 460 -4.71 -18.56 10.48
N ILE A 461 -5.66 -19.47 10.59
CA ILE A 461 -6.04 -20.10 11.85
C ILE A 461 -6.15 -21.61 11.61
N ASP A 462 -5.50 -22.36 12.47
CA ASP A 462 -5.65 -23.83 12.46
C ASP A 462 -7.08 -24.24 12.83
N ARG A 463 -7.52 -25.36 12.27
CA ARG A 463 -8.73 -26.03 12.76
C ARG A 463 -8.46 -26.50 14.20
N GLN A 464 -9.16 -25.91 15.14
CA GLN A 464 -9.28 -26.48 16.48
C GLN A 464 -10.21 -27.68 16.47
#